data_774c16ba3b056c40babf6456726538f1
#
_entry.id   774c16ba3b056c40babf6456726538f1
#
_cell.length_a   1.000
_cell.length_b   1.000
_cell.length_c   1.000
_cell.angle_alpha   90.00
_cell.angle_beta   90.00
_cell.angle_gamma   90.00
#
_symmetry.space_group_name_H-M   'P 1'
#
loop_
_entity.id
_entity.type
_entity.pdbx_description
1 polymer ?
#
loop_
_entity_poly.entity_id
_entity_poly.type
_entity_poly.pdbx_seq_one_letter_code
_entity_poly.pdbx_strand_id
1 'polypeptide(L)'
;LFAVICALVFPGIHVGRIWVAYWFLPLPNQMGMWPNMRSPLIWDFFAVFTYFTVSLLFWYTGLIPDLATLRDRAKGLKKKVYGFFALGWRGGNRQWQHYELAYLVLAGISTPLVLSVHSVVSSDFATSVIPGWHTTIFPPYFVAGAIYSGFGMVMTLSIIARKVYNLGHIITVEHLDKMAQIMLLTGCMVGYAYSMEFFVAWYSGNPYESFAFVNRALGPYWWGYWAMIFCNVVVPQFFWFEKYRRHIPFLFITSILVNIGMWFERFVIIVTSLH
;
A
#
# COMPACT_ATOMS: atom_id res chain seq x y z
N LEU A 1 5.97 -4.91 -6.81
CA LEU A 1 7.28 -5.32 -6.33
C LEU A 1 8.16 -4.10 -5.98
N PHE A 2 8.42 -3.16 -6.89
CA PHE A 2 9.32 -2.01 -6.64
C PHE A 2 8.87 -1.15 -5.44
N ALA A 3 7.58 -0.87 -5.29
CA ALA A 3 7.04 -0.17 -4.14
C ALA A 3 7.27 -0.97 -2.83
N VAL A 4 7.15 -2.30 -2.89
CA VAL A 4 7.41 -3.17 -1.73
C VAL A 4 8.89 -3.19 -1.35
N ILE A 5 9.80 -3.14 -2.33
CA ILE A 5 11.24 -3.01 -2.07
C ILE A 5 11.52 -1.68 -1.34
N CYS A 6 10.94 -0.57 -1.80
CA CYS A 6 11.06 0.70 -1.10
C CYS A 6 10.51 0.60 0.33
N ALA A 7 9.33 0.01 0.52
CA ALA A 7 8.73 -0.20 1.83
C ALA A 7 9.57 -1.07 2.76
N LEU A 8 10.38 -2.00 2.22
CA LEU A 8 11.31 -2.83 3.00
C LEU A 8 12.58 -2.06 3.40
N VAL A 9 13.07 -1.17 2.53
CA VAL A 9 14.31 -0.42 2.76
C VAL A 9 14.12 0.71 3.77
N PHE A 10 13.00 1.43 3.73
CA PHE A 10 12.74 2.57 4.61
C PHE A 10 12.81 2.23 6.11
N PRO A 11 12.20 1.15 6.63
CA PRO A 11 12.36 0.74 8.02
C PRO A 11 13.82 0.54 8.41
N GLY A 12 14.63 -0.06 7.55
CA GLY A 12 16.06 -0.25 7.78
C GLY A 12 16.85 1.07 7.90
N ILE A 13 16.46 2.09 7.14
CA ILE A 13 17.14 3.40 7.15
C ILE A 13 16.77 4.21 8.41
N HIS A 14 15.51 4.21 8.83
CA HIS A 14 15.03 5.07 9.92
C HIS A 14 15.19 4.48 11.33
N VAL A 15 15.71 3.28 11.47
CA VAL A 15 16.08 2.68 12.77
C VAL A 15 17.05 3.57 13.59
N GLY A 16 17.63 4.57 12.96
CA GLY A 16 18.61 5.48 13.58
C GLY A 16 20.04 4.93 13.51
N ARG A 17 20.25 3.71 13.96
CA ARG A 17 21.57 3.01 13.87
C ARG A 17 21.44 1.85 12.88
N ILE A 18 21.73 2.09 11.61
CA ILE A 18 21.57 1.10 10.53
C ILE A 18 22.30 -0.23 10.83
N TRP A 19 23.46 -0.15 11.50
CA TRP A 19 24.25 -1.35 11.86
C TRP A 19 23.60 -2.23 12.93
N VAL A 20 22.54 -1.78 13.60
CA VAL A 20 21.73 -2.60 14.51
C VAL A 20 20.39 -3.02 13.92
N ALA A 21 20.14 -2.79 12.63
CA ALA A 21 18.91 -3.20 11.95
C ALA A 21 18.66 -4.72 12.04
N TYR A 22 19.71 -5.52 12.24
CA TYR A 22 19.57 -6.96 12.48
C TYR A 22 18.79 -7.31 13.77
N TRP A 23 18.57 -6.35 14.68
CA TRP A 23 17.74 -6.56 15.86
C TRP A 23 16.23 -6.74 15.53
N PHE A 24 15.81 -6.38 14.33
CA PHE A 24 14.48 -6.74 13.83
C PHE A 24 14.35 -8.23 13.49
N LEU A 25 15.49 -8.90 13.27
CA LEU A 25 15.49 -10.35 13.06
C LEU A 25 15.16 -11.08 14.37
N PRO A 26 14.49 -12.23 14.32
CA PRO A 26 14.20 -13.05 15.50
C PRO A 26 15.47 -13.76 16.00
N LEU A 27 16.49 -12.99 16.34
CA LEU A 27 17.79 -13.45 16.81
C LEU A 27 18.09 -12.85 18.19
N PRO A 28 18.83 -13.55 19.05
CA PRO A 28 19.30 -12.98 20.31
C PRO A 28 20.13 -11.73 20.08
N ASN A 29 19.93 -10.70 20.92
CA ASN A 29 20.76 -9.50 20.89
C ASN A 29 22.16 -9.76 21.49
N GLN A 30 23.00 -8.72 21.54
CA GLN A 30 24.36 -8.82 22.09
C GLN A 30 24.40 -9.26 23.56
N MET A 31 23.32 -9.11 24.31
CA MET A 31 23.16 -9.53 25.70
C MET A 31 22.59 -10.95 25.82
N GLY A 32 22.44 -11.69 24.71
CA GLY A 32 21.84 -13.02 24.68
C GLY A 32 20.33 -13.05 24.90
N MET A 33 19.67 -11.87 24.90
CA MET A 33 18.22 -11.78 25.07
C MET A 33 17.49 -11.86 23.74
N TRP A 34 16.39 -12.62 23.72
CA TRP A 34 15.50 -12.71 22.56
C TRP A 34 14.66 -11.44 22.42
N PRO A 35 14.29 -11.05 21.20
CA PRO A 35 13.35 -9.97 20.97
C PRO A 35 12.02 -10.22 21.68
N ASN A 36 11.37 -9.14 22.12
CA ASN A 36 10.02 -9.24 22.70
C ASN A 36 8.99 -9.55 21.62
N MET A 37 8.57 -10.81 21.53
CA MET A 37 7.58 -11.28 20.55
C MET A 37 6.17 -10.66 20.71
N ARG A 38 5.93 -9.91 21.79
CA ARG A 38 4.69 -9.12 21.96
C ARG A 38 4.76 -7.72 21.34
N SER A 39 5.95 -7.33 20.85
CA SER A 39 6.14 -6.02 20.19
C SER A 39 5.59 -6.04 18.76
N PRO A 40 4.75 -5.08 18.36
CA PRO A 40 4.32 -4.92 16.97
C PRO A 40 5.47 -4.76 15.98
N LEU A 41 6.57 -4.11 16.38
CA LEU A 41 7.79 -3.97 15.56
C LEU A 41 8.38 -5.30 15.09
N ILE A 42 8.28 -6.36 15.90
CA ILE A 42 8.70 -7.70 15.48
C ILE A 42 7.69 -8.30 14.49
N TRP A 43 6.40 -8.06 14.70
CA TRP A 43 5.37 -8.52 13.77
C TRP A 43 5.53 -7.86 12.40
N ASP A 44 5.92 -6.58 12.35
CA ASP A 44 6.22 -5.87 11.11
C ASP A 44 7.28 -6.55 10.29
N PHE A 45 8.36 -7.00 10.93
CA PHE A 45 9.41 -7.75 10.23
C PHE A 45 8.81 -8.97 9.50
N PHE A 46 8.03 -9.80 10.21
CA PHE A 46 7.44 -10.99 9.60
C PHE A 46 6.41 -10.63 8.52
N ALA A 47 5.55 -9.64 8.77
CA ALA A 47 4.50 -9.23 7.83
C ALA A 47 5.11 -8.65 6.55
N VAL A 48 6.06 -7.72 6.65
CA VAL A 48 6.68 -7.07 5.48
C VAL A 48 7.56 -8.05 4.71
N PHE A 49 8.32 -8.92 5.42
CA PHE A 49 9.15 -9.92 4.76
C PHE A 49 8.31 -10.99 4.02
N THR A 50 7.21 -11.44 4.63
CA THR A 50 6.28 -12.37 3.98
C THR A 50 5.62 -11.74 2.76
N TYR A 51 5.17 -10.49 2.88
CA TYR A 51 4.59 -9.74 1.78
C TYR A 51 5.58 -9.52 0.64
N PHE A 52 6.82 -9.17 0.96
CA PHE A 52 7.92 -9.07 -0.02
C PHE A 52 8.17 -10.39 -0.73
N THR A 53 8.27 -11.48 0.01
CA THR A 53 8.55 -12.81 -0.56
C THR A 53 7.45 -13.25 -1.52
N VAL A 54 6.18 -13.14 -1.11
CA VAL A 54 5.04 -13.50 -1.98
C VAL A 54 4.95 -12.58 -3.20
N SER A 55 5.19 -11.27 -3.03
CA SER A 55 5.21 -10.32 -4.15
C SER A 55 6.33 -10.62 -5.13
N LEU A 56 7.51 -11.01 -4.65
CA LEU A 56 8.64 -11.40 -5.47
C LEU A 56 8.33 -12.70 -6.25
N LEU A 57 7.78 -13.70 -5.58
CA LEU A 57 7.40 -14.97 -6.21
C LEU A 57 6.30 -14.75 -7.26
N PHE A 58 5.31 -13.93 -6.96
CA PHE A 58 4.23 -13.61 -7.88
C PHE A 58 4.75 -12.89 -9.14
N TRP A 59 5.58 -11.87 -8.97
CA TRP A 59 6.21 -11.16 -10.07
C TRP A 59 7.14 -12.08 -10.89
N TYR A 60 7.98 -12.87 -10.21
CA TYR A 60 8.91 -13.78 -10.87
C TYR A 60 8.19 -14.88 -11.66
N THR A 61 7.13 -15.47 -11.10
CA THR A 61 6.29 -16.45 -11.78
C THR A 61 5.76 -15.87 -13.08
N GLY A 62 5.26 -14.62 -13.06
CA GLY A 62 4.80 -13.93 -14.26
C GLY A 62 5.87 -13.74 -15.33
N LEU A 63 7.15 -13.61 -14.95
CA LEU A 63 8.26 -13.40 -15.87
C LEU A 63 8.80 -14.70 -16.51
N ILE A 64 8.50 -15.87 -15.99
CA ILE A 64 9.08 -17.14 -16.47
C ILE A 64 8.87 -17.37 -17.97
N PRO A 65 7.65 -17.21 -18.55
CA PRO A 65 7.44 -17.36 -20.00
C PRO A 65 8.20 -16.32 -20.84
N ASP A 66 8.29 -15.08 -20.34
CA ASP A 66 9.00 -14.00 -21.02
C ASP A 66 10.51 -14.24 -21.04
N LEU A 67 11.07 -14.69 -19.92
CA LEU A 67 12.49 -15.07 -19.82
C LEU A 67 12.82 -16.25 -20.74
N ALA A 68 11.92 -17.21 -20.88
CA ALA A 68 12.09 -18.31 -21.85
C ALA A 68 12.10 -17.79 -23.29
N THR A 69 11.21 -16.86 -23.64
CA THR A 69 11.17 -16.22 -24.95
C THR A 69 12.47 -15.44 -25.23
N LEU A 70 12.98 -14.71 -24.22
CA LEU A 70 14.27 -14.01 -24.32
C LEU A 70 15.44 -14.98 -24.46
N ARG A 71 15.43 -16.10 -23.74
CA ARG A 71 16.42 -17.19 -23.87
C ARG A 71 16.51 -17.71 -25.31
N ASP A 72 15.35 -17.93 -25.91
CA ASP A 72 15.29 -18.54 -27.26
C ASP A 72 15.78 -17.57 -28.36
N ARG A 73 15.68 -16.26 -28.12
CA ARG A 73 16.20 -15.21 -29.00
C ARG A 73 17.64 -14.79 -28.68
N ALA A 74 18.18 -15.11 -27.52
CA ALA A 74 19.50 -14.69 -27.06
C ALA A 74 20.62 -15.65 -27.52
N LYS A 75 21.86 -15.14 -27.58
CA LYS A 75 23.08 -15.89 -27.86
C LYS A 75 24.11 -15.76 -26.74
N GLY A 76 25.02 -16.72 -26.67
CA GLY A 76 26.18 -16.69 -25.75
C GLY A 76 25.75 -16.69 -24.26
N LEU A 77 26.41 -15.83 -23.44
CA LEU A 77 26.19 -15.75 -21.99
C LEU A 77 24.74 -15.37 -21.66
N LYS A 78 24.13 -14.47 -22.40
CA LYS A 78 22.73 -14.03 -22.19
C LYS A 78 21.77 -15.21 -22.26
N LYS A 79 21.97 -16.14 -23.21
CA LYS A 79 21.16 -17.36 -23.32
C LYS A 79 21.25 -18.24 -22.08
N LYS A 80 22.44 -18.38 -21.49
CA LYS A 80 22.65 -19.15 -20.26
C LYS A 80 21.94 -18.50 -19.06
N VAL A 81 22.08 -17.18 -18.91
CA VAL A 81 21.45 -16.41 -17.82
C VAL A 81 19.93 -16.50 -17.91
N TYR A 82 19.35 -16.19 -19.07
CA TYR A 82 17.90 -16.32 -19.25
C TYR A 82 17.41 -17.76 -19.10
N GLY A 83 18.21 -18.75 -19.55
CA GLY A 83 17.91 -20.15 -19.38
C GLY A 83 17.84 -20.60 -17.92
N PHE A 84 18.76 -20.10 -17.09
CA PHE A 84 18.76 -20.34 -15.65
C PHE A 84 17.49 -19.79 -15.00
N PHE A 85 17.16 -18.52 -15.27
CA PHE A 85 15.98 -17.88 -14.68
C PHE A 85 14.63 -18.34 -15.29
N ALA A 86 14.64 -18.93 -16.48
CA ALA A 86 13.43 -19.52 -17.08
C ALA A 86 13.03 -20.88 -16.50
N LEU A 87 13.82 -21.43 -15.55
CA LEU A 87 13.53 -22.69 -14.81
C LEU A 87 13.11 -23.86 -15.71
N GLY A 88 13.70 -23.98 -16.89
CA GLY A 88 13.40 -25.07 -17.84
C GLY A 88 12.05 -24.93 -18.54
N TRP A 89 11.47 -23.75 -18.57
CA TRP A 89 10.22 -23.49 -19.29
C TRP A 89 10.36 -23.77 -20.79
N ARG A 90 9.43 -24.58 -21.34
CA ARG A 90 9.38 -24.97 -22.75
C ARG A 90 8.06 -24.64 -23.43
N GLY A 91 7.09 -24.07 -22.71
CA GLY A 91 5.77 -23.70 -23.25
C GLY A 91 4.83 -24.87 -23.49
N GLY A 92 5.09 -26.05 -22.91
CA GLY A 92 4.20 -27.21 -23.02
C GLY A 92 2.85 -26.98 -22.30
N ASN A 93 1.77 -27.62 -22.79
CA ASN A 93 0.42 -27.43 -22.24
C ASN A 93 0.34 -27.69 -20.72
N ARG A 94 1.02 -28.73 -20.23
CA ARG A 94 1.09 -29.04 -18.79
C ARG A 94 1.78 -27.93 -17.99
N GLN A 95 2.81 -27.28 -18.56
CA GLN A 95 3.51 -26.16 -17.91
C GLN A 95 2.60 -24.93 -17.84
N TRP A 96 1.83 -24.65 -18.89
CA TRP A 96 0.84 -23.56 -18.87
C TRP A 96 -0.25 -23.79 -17.81
N GLN A 97 -0.79 -25.00 -17.71
CA GLN A 97 -1.78 -25.32 -16.66
C GLN A 97 -1.23 -25.11 -15.24
N HIS A 98 0.00 -25.56 -14.98
CA HIS A 98 0.63 -25.36 -13.66
C HIS A 98 0.95 -23.88 -13.42
N TYR A 99 1.34 -23.14 -14.45
CA TYR A 99 1.58 -21.70 -14.37
C TYR A 99 0.32 -20.94 -14.00
N GLU A 100 -0.77 -21.17 -14.68
CA GLU A 100 -2.07 -20.53 -14.41
C GLU A 100 -2.56 -20.83 -12.99
N LEU A 101 -2.43 -22.08 -12.56
CA LEU A 101 -2.79 -22.46 -11.19
C LEU A 101 -1.89 -21.79 -10.15
N ALA A 102 -0.57 -21.80 -10.35
CA ALA A 102 0.37 -21.14 -9.44
C ALA A 102 0.13 -19.64 -9.37
N TYR A 103 -0.10 -19.01 -10.53
CA TYR A 103 -0.39 -17.59 -10.62
C TYR A 103 -1.69 -17.21 -9.91
N LEU A 104 -2.74 -18.03 -10.07
CA LEU A 104 -4.02 -17.84 -9.38
C LEU A 104 -3.87 -17.99 -7.86
N VAL A 105 -3.14 -19.00 -7.39
CA VAL A 105 -2.89 -19.24 -5.95
C VAL A 105 -2.10 -18.07 -5.36
N LEU A 106 -1.04 -17.61 -6.03
CA LEU A 106 -0.25 -16.47 -5.56
C LEU A 106 -1.08 -15.17 -5.53
N ALA A 107 -1.93 -14.94 -6.53
CA ALA A 107 -2.86 -13.81 -6.52
C ALA A 107 -3.84 -13.89 -5.35
N GLY A 108 -4.40 -15.09 -5.10
CA GLY A 108 -5.30 -15.35 -3.97
C GLY A 108 -4.65 -15.12 -2.61
N ILE A 109 -3.38 -15.52 -2.43
CA ILE A 109 -2.63 -15.29 -1.19
C ILE A 109 -2.24 -13.82 -1.03
N SER A 110 -1.92 -13.12 -2.12
CA SER A 110 -1.52 -11.71 -2.07
C SER A 110 -2.61 -10.80 -1.49
N THR A 111 -3.88 -11.10 -1.74
CA THR A 111 -5.01 -10.27 -1.27
C THR A 111 -5.09 -10.21 0.26
N PRO A 112 -5.20 -11.33 1.02
CA PRO A 112 -5.21 -11.28 2.48
C PRO A 112 -3.87 -10.77 3.07
N LEU A 113 -2.75 -10.94 2.39
CA LEU A 113 -1.47 -10.40 2.85
C LEU A 113 -1.44 -8.87 2.83
N VAL A 114 -2.07 -8.22 1.86
CA VAL A 114 -2.22 -6.75 1.87
C VAL A 114 -2.99 -6.29 3.10
N LEU A 115 -4.07 -7.00 3.46
CA LEU A 115 -4.85 -6.68 4.64
C LEU A 115 -4.01 -6.88 5.91
N SER A 116 -3.30 -8.00 6.03
CA SER A 116 -2.52 -8.33 7.22
C SER A 116 -1.33 -7.38 7.41
N VAL A 117 -0.56 -7.06 6.36
CA VAL A 117 0.61 -6.18 6.49
C VAL A 117 0.21 -4.77 6.95
N HIS A 118 -0.87 -4.20 6.39
CA HIS A 118 -1.34 -2.89 6.80
C HIS A 118 -1.94 -2.89 8.21
N SER A 119 -2.60 -3.97 8.62
CA SER A 119 -3.09 -4.13 9.99
C SER A 119 -1.95 -4.22 11.00
N VAL A 120 -0.88 -4.93 10.66
CA VAL A 120 0.29 -5.08 11.55
C VAL A 120 1.05 -3.77 11.67
N VAL A 121 1.42 -3.12 10.54
CA VAL A 121 2.11 -1.81 10.53
C VAL A 121 1.31 -0.74 11.28
N SER A 122 0.00 -0.73 11.17
CA SER A 122 -0.84 0.22 11.90
C SER A 122 -0.86 -0.01 13.41
N SER A 123 -0.57 -1.24 13.84
CA SER A 123 -0.51 -1.57 15.27
C SER A 123 0.65 -0.88 15.99
N ASP A 124 1.72 -0.50 15.27
CA ASP A 124 2.81 0.31 15.85
C ASP A 124 2.31 1.68 16.33
N PHE A 125 1.33 2.25 15.62
CA PHE A 125 0.67 3.48 16.03
C PHE A 125 -0.41 3.19 17.11
N ALA A 126 -1.29 2.22 16.85
CA ALA A 126 -2.43 1.93 17.72
C ALA A 126 -2.03 1.53 19.14
N THR A 127 -0.87 0.90 19.34
CA THR A 127 -0.36 0.50 20.66
C THR A 127 0.61 1.52 21.28
N SER A 128 0.90 2.61 20.57
CA SER A 128 1.76 3.68 21.09
C SER A 128 1.05 4.47 22.21
N VAL A 129 1.82 5.19 23.01
CA VAL A 129 1.29 6.06 24.07
C VAL A 129 1.12 7.51 23.62
N ILE A 130 1.39 7.81 22.35
CA ILE A 130 1.33 9.18 21.82
C ILE A 130 -0.13 9.58 21.60
N PRO A 131 -0.58 10.72 22.13
CA PRO A 131 -1.91 11.25 21.89
C PRO A 131 -2.19 11.41 20.37
N GLY A 132 -3.37 10.99 19.95
CA GLY A 132 -3.74 10.98 18.51
C GLY A 132 -3.25 9.78 17.71
N TRP A 133 -2.46 8.87 18.30
CA TRP A 133 -2.08 7.58 17.70
C TRP A 133 -2.75 6.40 18.40
N HIS A 134 -2.90 6.49 19.72
CA HIS A 134 -3.45 5.42 20.55
C HIS A 134 -4.95 5.22 20.30
N THR A 135 -5.29 4.50 19.24
CA THR A 135 -6.68 4.20 18.87
C THR A 135 -6.82 2.86 18.17
N THR A 136 -7.92 2.15 18.43
CA THR A 136 -8.24 0.86 17.84
C THR A 136 -8.72 0.94 16.38
N ILE A 137 -9.03 2.15 15.89
CA ILE A 137 -9.51 2.33 14.50
C ILE A 137 -8.37 2.28 13.47
N PHE A 138 -7.11 2.42 13.90
CA PHE A 138 -5.97 2.45 12.98
C PHE A 138 -5.86 1.22 12.07
N PRO A 139 -5.97 -0.04 12.54
CA PRO A 139 -5.87 -1.20 11.66
C PRO A 139 -6.87 -1.19 10.49
N PRO A 140 -8.19 -1.10 10.68
CA PRO A 140 -9.12 -1.04 9.57
C PRO A 140 -8.98 0.24 8.73
N TYR A 141 -8.62 1.35 9.35
CA TYR A 141 -8.38 2.61 8.66
C TYR A 141 -7.17 2.54 7.71
N PHE A 142 -6.04 2.01 8.16
CA PHE A 142 -4.85 1.83 7.31
C PHE A 142 -5.09 0.86 6.15
N VAL A 143 -5.85 -0.20 6.38
CA VAL A 143 -6.27 -1.13 5.32
C VAL A 143 -7.12 -0.41 4.27
N ALA A 144 -8.15 0.33 4.68
CA ALA A 144 -9.00 1.09 3.77
C ALA A 144 -8.19 2.13 2.98
N GLY A 145 -7.30 2.87 3.65
CA GLY A 145 -6.41 3.84 3.05
C GLY A 145 -5.42 3.22 2.06
N ALA A 146 -4.89 2.03 2.36
CA ALA A 146 -4.00 1.31 1.46
C ALA A 146 -4.71 0.88 0.17
N ILE A 147 -5.91 0.34 0.27
CA ILE A 147 -6.72 -0.01 -0.90
C ILE A 147 -7.06 1.25 -1.71
N TYR A 148 -7.52 2.30 -1.03
CA TYR A 148 -7.87 3.57 -1.64
C TYR A 148 -6.72 4.20 -2.42
N SER A 149 -5.55 4.35 -1.79
CA SER A 149 -4.34 4.90 -2.43
C SER A 149 -3.81 3.98 -3.54
N GLY A 150 -3.88 2.67 -3.33
CA GLY A 150 -3.47 1.67 -4.31
C GLY A 150 -4.30 1.78 -5.60
N PHE A 151 -5.62 1.87 -5.50
CA PHE A 151 -6.48 2.10 -6.67
C PHE A 151 -6.25 3.47 -7.31
N GLY A 152 -5.99 4.52 -6.52
CA GLY A 152 -5.59 5.83 -7.04
C GLY A 152 -4.31 5.76 -7.88
N MET A 153 -3.27 5.09 -7.39
CA MET A 153 -2.02 4.91 -8.11
C MET A 153 -2.19 4.05 -9.38
N VAL A 154 -2.88 2.90 -9.26
CA VAL A 154 -3.12 2.01 -10.40
C VAL A 154 -3.95 2.71 -11.48
N MET A 155 -4.97 3.49 -11.10
CA MET A 155 -5.76 4.29 -12.03
C MET A 155 -4.90 5.32 -12.78
N THR A 156 -4.04 6.05 -12.07
CA THR A 156 -3.10 7.02 -12.67
C THR A 156 -2.22 6.34 -13.72
N LEU A 157 -1.56 5.23 -13.35
CA LEU A 157 -0.67 4.49 -14.25
C LEU A 157 -1.42 3.84 -15.43
N SER A 158 -2.61 3.29 -15.17
CA SER A 158 -3.43 2.65 -16.21
C SER A 158 -3.91 3.64 -17.27
N ILE A 159 -4.28 4.86 -16.88
CA ILE A 159 -4.69 5.90 -17.84
C ILE A 159 -3.49 6.34 -18.70
N ILE A 160 -2.31 6.51 -18.10
CA ILE A 160 -1.08 6.84 -18.83
C ILE A 160 -0.73 5.71 -19.80
N ALA A 161 -0.67 4.46 -19.33
CA ALA A 161 -0.34 3.29 -20.14
C ALA A 161 -1.34 3.11 -21.29
N ARG A 162 -2.64 3.28 -21.00
CA ARG A 162 -3.70 3.24 -22.01
C ARG A 162 -3.46 4.22 -23.16
N LYS A 163 -3.01 5.45 -22.82
CA LYS A 163 -2.76 6.49 -23.82
C LYS A 163 -1.45 6.24 -24.59
N VAL A 164 -0.36 5.92 -23.86
CA VAL A 164 0.98 5.77 -24.46
C VAL A 164 1.06 4.54 -25.36
N TYR A 165 0.50 3.42 -24.94
CA TYR A 165 0.56 2.14 -25.66
C TYR A 165 -0.70 1.83 -26.47
N ASN A 166 -1.65 2.77 -26.60
CA ASN A 166 -2.91 2.58 -27.33
C ASN A 166 -3.73 1.35 -26.84
N LEU A 167 -3.74 1.07 -25.54
CA LEU A 167 -4.39 -0.08 -24.92
C LEU A 167 -5.89 0.14 -24.64
N GLY A 168 -6.56 1.00 -25.40
CA GLY A 168 -7.98 1.32 -25.18
C GLY A 168 -8.92 0.13 -25.30
N HIS A 169 -8.55 -0.91 -26.01
CA HIS A 169 -9.29 -2.16 -26.19
C HIS A 169 -9.08 -3.15 -25.04
N ILE A 170 -8.00 -3.02 -24.26
CA ILE A 170 -7.70 -3.86 -23.09
C ILE A 170 -8.14 -3.15 -21.80
N ILE A 171 -7.68 -1.91 -21.60
CA ILE A 171 -8.07 -1.08 -20.44
C ILE A 171 -9.27 -0.23 -20.86
N THR A 172 -10.45 -0.80 -20.74
CA THR A 172 -11.71 -0.13 -21.14
C THR A 172 -12.15 0.93 -20.12
N VAL A 173 -13.09 1.80 -20.52
CA VAL A 173 -13.70 2.77 -19.60
C VAL A 173 -14.46 2.06 -18.49
N GLU A 174 -15.00 0.87 -18.74
CA GLU A 174 -15.70 0.07 -17.77
C GLU A 174 -14.79 -0.40 -16.64
N HIS A 175 -13.55 -0.81 -16.95
CA HIS A 175 -12.55 -1.14 -15.92
C HIS A 175 -12.26 0.07 -15.03
N LEU A 176 -12.08 1.25 -15.61
CA LEU A 176 -11.84 2.49 -14.87
C LEU A 176 -13.04 2.89 -14.01
N ASP A 177 -14.27 2.70 -14.52
CA ASP A 177 -15.50 2.95 -13.74
C ASP A 177 -15.60 2.03 -12.52
N LYS A 178 -15.29 0.73 -12.67
CA LYS A 178 -15.24 -0.21 -11.52
C LYS A 178 -14.18 0.17 -10.49
N MET A 179 -13.00 0.58 -10.94
CA MET A 179 -11.96 1.07 -10.04
C MET A 179 -12.41 2.32 -9.28
N ALA A 180 -13.09 3.27 -9.95
CA ALA A 180 -13.64 4.46 -9.32
C ALA A 180 -14.73 4.13 -8.28
N GLN A 181 -15.54 3.10 -8.50
CA GLN A 181 -16.53 2.63 -7.52
C GLN A 181 -15.85 2.07 -6.25
N ILE A 182 -14.75 1.32 -6.40
CA ILE A 182 -13.97 0.83 -5.25
C ILE A 182 -13.32 2.00 -4.51
N MET A 183 -12.77 2.99 -5.24
CA MET A 183 -12.22 4.21 -4.65
C MET A 183 -13.28 5.01 -3.89
N LEU A 184 -14.52 5.08 -4.39
CA LEU A 184 -15.61 5.72 -3.68
C LEU A 184 -15.90 5.01 -2.35
N LEU A 185 -16.06 3.67 -2.39
CA LEU A 185 -16.33 2.86 -1.21
C LEU A 185 -15.23 3.04 -0.15
N THR A 186 -13.97 2.85 -0.54
CA THR A 186 -12.84 2.93 0.39
C THR A 186 -12.58 4.37 0.85
N GLY A 187 -12.81 5.36 -0.01
CA GLY A 187 -12.77 6.78 0.36
C GLY A 187 -13.83 7.16 1.40
N CYS A 188 -15.04 6.61 1.30
CA CYS A 188 -16.05 6.78 2.35
C CYS A 188 -15.62 6.13 3.68
N MET A 189 -14.98 4.95 3.64
CA MET A 189 -14.43 4.30 4.84
C MET A 189 -13.32 5.15 5.48
N VAL A 190 -12.44 5.74 4.69
CA VAL A 190 -11.37 6.65 5.17
C VAL A 190 -11.99 7.91 5.78
N GLY A 191 -12.97 8.53 5.13
CA GLY A 191 -13.68 9.69 5.66
C GLY A 191 -14.44 9.40 6.96
N TYR A 192 -15.02 8.20 7.08
CA TYR A 192 -15.60 7.72 8.32
C TYR A 192 -14.56 7.62 9.43
N ALA A 193 -13.38 7.04 9.13
CA ALA A 193 -12.31 6.91 10.10
C ALA A 193 -11.85 8.29 10.63
N TYR A 194 -11.64 9.27 9.75
CA TYR A 194 -11.28 10.63 10.16
C TYR A 194 -12.35 11.25 11.11
N SER A 195 -13.62 11.06 10.79
CA SER A 195 -14.71 11.57 11.62
C SER A 195 -14.75 10.88 12.97
N MET A 196 -14.52 9.57 13.01
CA MET A 196 -14.52 8.78 14.25
C MET A 196 -13.32 9.11 15.15
N GLU A 197 -12.15 9.40 14.60
CA GLU A 197 -11.00 9.87 15.38
C GLU A 197 -11.33 11.15 16.15
N PHE A 198 -11.91 12.15 15.47
CA PHE A 198 -12.35 13.39 16.12
C PHE A 198 -13.45 13.14 17.15
N PHE A 199 -14.43 12.31 16.82
CA PHE A 199 -15.51 11.97 17.74
C PHE A 199 -14.98 11.31 19.01
N VAL A 200 -14.09 10.33 18.89
CA VAL A 200 -13.52 9.62 20.05
C VAL A 200 -12.67 10.56 20.90
N ALA A 201 -11.86 11.43 20.29
CA ALA A 201 -11.06 12.41 21.01
C ALA A 201 -11.95 13.39 21.81
N TRP A 202 -13.05 13.85 21.23
CA TRP A 202 -14.03 14.69 21.91
C TRP A 202 -14.77 13.93 23.01
N TYR A 203 -15.26 12.71 22.72
CA TYR A 203 -16.06 11.90 23.63
C TYR A 203 -15.26 11.43 24.85
N SER A 204 -13.97 11.12 24.68
CA SER A 204 -13.11 10.65 25.75
C SER A 204 -12.89 11.67 26.86
N GLY A 205 -13.04 12.97 26.55
CA GLY A 205 -12.76 14.07 27.48
C GLY A 205 -11.29 14.18 27.90
N ASN A 206 -10.39 13.42 27.26
CA ASN A 206 -8.95 13.50 27.53
C ASN A 206 -8.38 14.79 26.94
N PRO A 207 -7.80 15.70 27.76
CA PRO A 207 -7.28 16.99 27.28
C PRO A 207 -6.14 16.84 26.27
N TYR A 208 -5.30 15.84 26.41
CA TYR A 208 -4.17 15.59 25.50
C TYR A 208 -4.64 15.12 24.10
N GLU A 209 -5.61 14.22 24.06
CA GLU A 209 -6.23 13.77 22.80
C GLU A 209 -6.96 14.92 22.11
N SER A 210 -7.80 15.64 22.87
CA SER A 210 -8.53 16.80 22.33
C SER A 210 -7.58 17.87 21.79
N PHE A 211 -6.48 18.16 22.52
CA PHE A 211 -5.45 19.10 22.05
C PHE A 211 -4.82 18.63 20.72
N ALA A 212 -4.42 17.36 20.64
CA ALA A 212 -3.79 16.80 19.44
C ALA A 212 -4.67 16.98 18.20
N PHE A 213 -5.97 16.71 18.31
CA PHE A 213 -6.91 16.85 17.19
C PHE A 213 -7.24 18.31 16.86
N VAL A 214 -7.38 19.18 17.85
CA VAL A 214 -7.54 20.63 17.63
C VAL A 214 -6.29 21.20 16.95
N ASN A 215 -5.09 20.78 17.37
CA ASN A 215 -3.84 21.20 16.76
C ASN A 215 -3.72 20.72 15.29
N ARG A 216 -4.21 19.53 14.94
CA ARG A 216 -4.29 19.07 13.55
C ARG A 216 -5.16 19.98 12.68
N ALA A 217 -6.33 20.39 13.21
CA ALA A 217 -7.32 21.16 12.46
C ALA A 217 -7.03 22.65 12.39
N LEU A 218 -6.46 23.24 13.44
CA LEU A 218 -6.31 24.70 13.62
C LEU A 218 -4.87 25.13 13.95
N GLY A 219 -3.93 24.20 14.15
CA GLY A 219 -2.55 24.47 14.50
C GLY A 219 -1.70 24.95 13.30
N PRO A 220 -0.37 25.00 13.46
CA PRO A 220 0.55 25.53 12.44
C PRO A 220 0.46 24.83 11.06
N TYR A 221 0.06 23.57 11.06
CA TYR A 221 -0.06 22.72 9.85
C TYR A 221 -1.51 22.49 9.40
N TRP A 222 -2.45 23.34 9.82
CA TRP A 222 -3.88 23.24 9.48
C TRP A 222 -4.14 23.09 7.98
N TRP A 223 -3.34 23.71 7.14
CA TRP A 223 -3.45 23.64 5.69
C TRP A 223 -3.25 22.23 5.15
N GLY A 224 -2.32 21.47 5.73
CA GLY A 224 -2.08 20.06 5.34
C GLY A 224 -3.27 19.17 5.71
N TYR A 225 -3.86 19.39 6.88
CA TYR A 225 -5.06 18.66 7.30
C TYR A 225 -6.26 18.94 6.38
N TRP A 226 -6.54 20.20 6.06
CA TRP A 226 -7.67 20.53 5.18
C TRP A 226 -7.41 20.12 3.73
N ALA A 227 -6.18 20.16 3.24
CA ALA A 227 -5.82 19.60 1.95
C ALA A 227 -6.09 18.09 1.90
N MET A 228 -5.73 17.34 2.95
CA MET A 228 -6.04 15.92 3.11
C MET A 228 -7.56 15.68 3.04
N ILE A 229 -8.34 16.40 3.85
CA ILE A 229 -9.81 16.27 3.87
C ILE A 229 -10.40 16.56 2.49
N PHE A 230 -9.98 17.63 1.84
CA PHE A 230 -10.46 17.96 0.50
C PHE A 230 -10.17 16.84 -0.51
N CYS A 231 -8.92 16.37 -0.58
CA CYS A 231 -8.50 15.37 -1.56
C CYS A 231 -9.09 13.98 -1.27
N ASN A 232 -9.17 13.56 0.00
CA ASN A 232 -9.55 12.19 0.36
C ASN A 232 -11.03 12.03 0.66
N VAL A 233 -11.72 13.08 1.09
CA VAL A 233 -13.14 12.99 1.47
C VAL A 233 -14.03 13.68 0.45
N VAL A 234 -13.75 14.95 0.08
CA VAL A 234 -14.63 15.73 -0.80
C VAL A 234 -14.53 15.28 -2.25
N VAL A 235 -13.31 15.18 -2.78
CA VAL A 235 -13.08 14.84 -4.20
C VAL A 235 -13.66 13.49 -4.62
N PRO A 236 -13.55 12.39 -3.85
CA PRO A 236 -14.14 11.11 -4.23
C PRO A 236 -15.67 11.11 -4.28
N GLN A 237 -16.36 12.05 -3.62
CA GLN A 237 -17.81 12.11 -3.64
C GLN A 237 -18.38 12.38 -5.04
N PHE A 238 -17.61 12.98 -5.93
CA PHE A 238 -18.03 13.12 -7.32
C PHE A 238 -18.24 11.78 -8.04
N PHE A 239 -17.62 10.72 -7.54
CA PHE A 239 -17.80 9.36 -8.08
C PHE A 239 -19.20 8.75 -7.85
N TRP A 240 -20.07 9.38 -7.07
CA TRP A 240 -21.47 8.99 -7.04
C TRP A 240 -22.13 9.15 -8.41
N PHE A 241 -21.71 10.11 -9.21
CA PHE A 241 -22.27 10.40 -10.52
C PHE A 241 -21.52 9.63 -11.60
N GLU A 242 -22.24 8.80 -12.37
CA GLU A 242 -21.69 8.00 -13.47
C GLU A 242 -20.97 8.86 -14.52
N LYS A 243 -21.48 10.07 -14.79
CA LYS A 243 -20.87 11.03 -15.72
C LYS A 243 -19.39 11.30 -15.41
N TYR A 244 -19.05 11.45 -14.14
CA TYR A 244 -17.66 11.72 -13.72
C TYR A 244 -16.81 10.45 -13.71
N ARG A 245 -17.38 9.29 -13.33
CA ARG A 245 -16.68 8.01 -13.34
C ARG A 245 -16.29 7.52 -14.74
N ARG A 246 -16.99 7.97 -15.77
CA ARG A 246 -16.71 7.62 -17.18
C ARG A 246 -15.91 8.67 -17.93
N HIS A 247 -15.57 9.79 -17.31
CA HIS A 247 -14.81 10.88 -17.92
C HIS A 247 -13.33 10.73 -17.60
N ILE A 248 -12.54 10.21 -18.55
CA ILE A 248 -11.12 9.85 -18.33
C ILE A 248 -10.25 11.00 -17.80
N PRO A 249 -10.30 12.25 -18.32
CA PRO A 249 -9.53 13.35 -17.76
C PRO A 249 -9.88 13.64 -16.29
N PHE A 250 -11.16 13.55 -15.92
CA PHE A 250 -11.60 13.74 -14.55
C PHE A 250 -11.07 12.64 -13.63
N LEU A 251 -11.13 11.37 -14.08
CA LEU A 251 -10.56 10.22 -13.35
C LEU A 251 -9.07 10.41 -13.11
N PHE A 252 -8.34 10.87 -14.11
CA PHE A 252 -6.90 11.12 -13.99
C PHE A 252 -6.57 12.20 -12.96
N ILE A 253 -7.25 13.35 -13.01
CA ILE A 253 -7.05 14.44 -12.05
C ILE A 253 -7.42 13.97 -10.64
N THR A 254 -8.55 13.31 -10.47
CA THR A 254 -9.00 12.80 -9.18
C THR A 254 -8.01 11.77 -8.61
N SER A 255 -7.49 10.86 -9.43
CA SER A 255 -6.52 9.87 -8.97
C SER A 255 -5.22 10.51 -8.48
N ILE A 256 -4.76 11.60 -9.13
CA ILE A 256 -3.60 12.38 -8.66
C ILE A 256 -3.92 13.09 -7.33
N LEU A 257 -5.09 13.73 -7.22
CA LEU A 257 -5.50 14.40 -5.99
C LEU A 257 -5.58 13.41 -4.81
N VAL A 258 -6.10 12.21 -5.05
CA VAL A 258 -6.13 11.14 -4.04
C VAL A 258 -4.71 10.76 -3.59
N ASN A 259 -3.77 10.58 -4.52
CA ASN A 259 -2.38 10.27 -4.16
C ASN A 259 -1.73 11.40 -3.33
N ILE A 260 -2.00 12.66 -3.68
CA ILE A 260 -1.55 13.83 -2.91
C ILE A 260 -2.20 13.84 -1.53
N GLY A 261 -3.51 13.61 -1.44
CA GLY A 261 -4.25 13.56 -0.19
C GLY A 261 -3.75 12.47 0.76
N MET A 262 -3.42 11.29 0.23
CA MET A 262 -2.86 10.18 1.00
C MET A 262 -1.43 10.46 1.49
N TRP A 263 -0.65 11.26 0.73
CA TRP A 263 0.64 11.77 1.21
C TRP A 263 0.44 12.75 2.37
N PHE A 264 -0.50 13.70 2.25
CA PHE A 264 -0.84 14.61 3.35
C PHE A 264 -1.38 13.88 4.58
N GLU A 265 -2.09 12.79 4.41
CA GLU A 265 -2.54 11.94 5.52
C GLU A 265 -1.34 11.47 6.36
N ARG A 266 -0.31 10.93 5.72
CA ARG A 266 0.91 10.50 6.43
C ARG A 266 1.63 11.66 7.10
N PHE A 267 1.70 12.81 6.42
CA PHE A 267 2.25 14.04 6.98
C PHE A 267 1.48 14.47 8.24
N VAL A 268 0.16 14.49 8.18
CA VAL A 268 -0.69 14.89 9.33
C VAL A 268 -0.54 13.89 10.47
N ILE A 269 -0.60 12.59 10.23
CA ILE A 269 -0.47 11.58 11.29
C ILE A 269 0.88 11.70 12.00
N ILE A 270 1.98 11.89 11.27
CA ILE A 270 3.32 11.83 11.83
C ILE A 270 3.75 13.21 12.36
N VAL A 271 3.74 14.24 11.50
CA VAL A 271 4.33 15.53 11.83
C VAL A 271 3.49 16.30 12.86
N THR A 272 2.17 16.36 12.68
CA THR A 272 1.33 17.13 13.61
C THR A 272 1.15 16.47 14.97
N SER A 273 1.39 15.17 15.09
CA SER A 273 1.32 14.47 16.38
C SER A 273 2.63 14.54 17.17
N LEU A 274 3.74 14.89 16.51
CA LEU A 274 5.06 15.02 17.12
C LEU A 274 5.50 16.48 17.31
N HIS A 275 4.71 17.44 16.83
CA HIS A 275 4.94 18.87 16.98
C HIS A 275 4.10 19.42 18.11
#